data_1441696c9e088f3f4a8ac06af456478b
#
_entry.id   1441696c9e088f3f4a8ac06af456478b
#
_cell.length_a   1.000
_cell.length_b   1.000
_cell.length_c   1.000
_cell.angle_alpha   90.00
_cell.angle_beta   90.00
_cell.angle_gamma   90.00
#
_symmetry.space_group_name_H-M   'P 1'
#
loop_
_entity.id
_entity.type
_entity.pdbx_description
1 polymer ?
#
loop_
_entity_poly.entity_id
_entity_poly.type
_entity_poly.pdbx_seq_one_letter_code
_entity_poly.pdbx_strand_id
1 'polypeptide(L)'
;MSQHPVIEFSHVSVSYDHRNVLNNINFSLYNGEFAYLIGETGAGKSSFLRLIYRDLVPDDGVVRVDDFDVTSISKKKIPYLRRRLGIVFQDFQLLPDRTVYENVAFSLKVTGTRKSYTKQRVLEVLGMVGLSHKRKSMPEDLSGGEQQRVVIARSLANEPRILLADEPTGNLDPKASASIMELLKKINHRGMAVLMVTHDYETVKQYPYRTLRLENGRISEINPRGLGR
;
A
#
# COMPACT_ATOMS: atom_id res chain seq x y z
N MET A 1 -22.40 -15.54 5.47
CA MET A 1 -21.76 -15.38 4.14
C MET A 1 -20.26 -15.35 4.38
N SER A 2 -19.51 -16.34 3.88
CA SER A 2 -18.05 -16.32 3.99
C SER A 2 -17.51 -15.12 3.16
N GLN A 3 -16.92 -14.15 3.84
CA GLN A 3 -16.24 -13.07 3.14
C GLN A 3 -15.03 -13.66 2.40
N HIS A 4 -15.00 -13.52 1.07
CA HIS A 4 -13.80 -13.87 0.30
C HIS A 4 -12.70 -12.84 0.58
N PRO A 5 -11.45 -13.28 0.81
CA PRO A 5 -10.35 -12.36 1.00
C PRO A 5 -10.07 -11.55 -0.27
N VAL A 6 -9.66 -10.29 -0.10
CA VAL A 6 -9.22 -9.42 -1.21
C VAL A 6 -7.74 -9.64 -1.56
N ILE A 7 -6.96 -10.20 -0.63
CA ILE A 7 -5.61 -10.75 -0.87
C ILE A 7 -5.55 -12.11 -0.20
N GLU A 8 -5.06 -13.11 -0.92
CA GLU A 8 -4.84 -14.46 -0.41
C GLU A 8 -3.51 -15.01 -0.89
N PHE A 9 -2.73 -15.55 0.04
CA PHE A 9 -1.52 -16.34 -0.20
C PHE A 9 -1.77 -17.74 0.29
N SER A 10 -1.54 -18.72 -0.55
CA SER A 10 -1.69 -20.13 -0.23
C SER A 10 -0.37 -20.86 -0.50
N HIS A 11 0.33 -21.25 0.57
CA HIS A 11 1.61 -21.98 0.56
C HIS A 11 2.72 -21.30 -0.27
N VAL A 12 2.76 -19.96 -0.25
CA VAL A 12 3.65 -19.17 -1.10
C VAL A 12 5.10 -19.22 -0.62
N SER A 13 6.01 -19.55 -1.53
CA SER A 13 7.45 -19.53 -1.27
C SER A 13 8.19 -18.71 -2.32
N VAL A 14 9.25 -18.01 -1.89
CA VAL A 14 10.15 -17.21 -2.73
C VAL A 14 11.58 -17.35 -2.24
N SER A 15 12.49 -17.59 -3.17
CA SER A 15 13.92 -17.71 -2.92
C SER A 15 14.72 -16.76 -3.80
N TYR A 16 15.83 -16.25 -3.30
CA TYR A 16 16.86 -15.52 -4.05
C TYR A 16 18.22 -16.17 -3.75
N ASP A 17 18.98 -16.52 -4.76
CA ASP A 17 20.33 -17.07 -4.63
C ASP A 17 20.39 -18.22 -3.60
N HIS A 18 19.46 -19.17 -3.69
CA HIS A 18 19.30 -20.33 -2.80
C HIS A 18 18.93 -19.97 -1.33
N ARG A 19 18.55 -18.72 -1.03
CA ARG A 19 18.03 -18.32 0.28
C ARG A 19 16.52 -18.16 0.22
N ASN A 20 15.81 -18.90 1.06
CA ASN A 20 14.36 -18.75 1.19
C ASN A 20 14.06 -17.43 1.90
N VAL A 21 13.44 -16.50 1.18
CA VAL A 21 13.01 -15.20 1.71
C VAL A 21 11.59 -15.27 2.23
N LEU A 22 10.74 -16.03 1.55
CA LEU A 22 9.39 -16.40 2.02
C LEU A 22 9.26 -17.91 1.94
N ASN A 23 8.72 -18.52 2.98
CA ASN A 23 8.66 -19.97 3.11
C ASN A 23 7.27 -20.43 3.57
N ASN A 24 6.51 -21.04 2.66
CA ASN A 24 5.19 -21.59 2.93
C ASN A 24 4.24 -20.57 3.58
N ILE A 25 4.18 -19.36 3.01
CA ILE A 25 3.34 -18.28 3.52
C ILE A 25 1.88 -18.56 3.24
N ASN A 26 1.06 -18.49 4.30
CA ASN A 26 -0.40 -18.46 4.24
C ASN A 26 -0.86 -17.14 4.84
N PHE A 27 -1.63 -16.35 4.09
CA PHE A 27 -2.09 -15.04 4.50
C PHE A 27 -3.40 -14.71 3.82
N SER A 28 -4.29 -14.02 4.53
CA SER A 28 -5.52 -13.47 3.98
C SER A 28 -5.76 -12.07 4.51
N LEU A 29 -6.17 -11.14 3.63
CA LEU A 29 -6.66 -9.81 3.97
C LEU A 29 -8.09 -9.69 3.46
N TYR A 30 -8.99 -9.17 4.28
CA TYR A 30 -10.40 -9.04 3.94
C TYR A 30 -10.77 -7.60 3.57
N ASN A 31 -11.90 -7.43 2.88
CA ASN A 31 -12.38 -6.12 2.51
C ASN A 31 -12.66 -5.27 3.77
N GLY A 32 -12.19 -4.01 3.76
CA GLY A 32 -12.31 -3.11 4.91
C GLY A 32 -11.39 -3.44 6.10
N GLU A 33 -10.56 -4.47 6.00
CA GLU A 33 -9.57 -4.79 7.03
C GLU A 33 -8.37 -3.86 6.97
N PHE A 34 -7.83 -3.49 8.13
CA PHE A 34 -6.51 -2.87 8.27
C PHE A 34 -5.57 -3.88 8.93
N ALA A 35 -4.47 -4.21 8.26
CA ALA A 35 -3.46 -5.11 8.79
C ALA A 35 -2.06 -4.53 8.64
N TYR A 36 -1.19 -4.87 9.60
CA TYR A 36 0.25 -4.61 9.52
C TYR A 36 1.00 -5.86 9.12
N LEU A 37 2.04 -5.68 8.33
CA LEU A 37 3.12 -6.65 8.16
C LEU A 37 4.39 -6.02 8.71
N ILE A 38 4.87 -6.52 9.83
CA ILE A 38 6.09 -6.03 10.49
C ILE A 38 7.22 -7.06 10.38
N GLY A 39 8.44 -6.60 10.59
CA GLY A 39 9.64 -7.43 10.57
C GLY A 39 10.88 -6.57 10.38
N GLU A 40 12.05 -7.14 10.64
CA GLU A 40 13.33 -6.46 10.48
C GLU A 40 13.60 -6.06 9.02
N THR A 41 14.52 -5.14 8.80
CA THR A 41 15.01 -4.81 7.46
C THR A 41 15.62 -6.07 6.83
N GLY A 42 15.23 -6.35 5.58
CA GLY A 42 15.65 -7.57 4.89
C GLY A 42 14.83 -8.83 5.19
N ALA A 43 13.82 -8.79 6.06
CA ALA A 43 12.97 -9.96 6.37
C ALA A 43 12.11 -10.47 5.20
N GLY A 44 12.03 -9.72 4.07
CA GLY A 44 11.23 -10.13 2.91
C GLY A 44 9.92 -9.34 2.73
N LYS A 45 9.67 -8.29 3.53
CA LYS A 45 8.45 -7.47 3.46
C LYS A 45 8.20 -6.88 2.07
N SER A 46 9.23 -6.33 1.45
CA SER A 46 9.13 -5.79 0.07
C SER A 46 8.87 -6.88 -0.95
N SER A 47 9.45 -8.08 -0.80
CA SER A 47 9.15 -9.24 -1.66
C SER A 47 7.70 -9.66 -1.52
N PHE A 48 7.15 -9.64 -0.30
CA PHE A 48 5.74 -9.91 -0.05
C PHE A 48 4.83 -8.93 -0.79
N LEU A 49 5.11 -7.61 -0.73
CA LEU A 49 4.35 -6.62 -1.49
C LEU A 49 4.50 -6.81 -3.00
N ARG A 50 5.72 -7.09 -3.50
CA ARG A 50 6.01 -7.28 -4.93
C ARG A 50 5.24 -8.43 -5.54
N LEU A 51 4.94 -9.48 -4.77
CA LEU A 51 4.04 -10.55 -5.18
C LEU A 51 2.62 -10.04 -5.43
N ILE A 52 2.09 -9.17 -4.56
CA ILE A 52 0.71 -8.67 -4.66
C ILE A 52 0.49 -7.87 -5.95
N TYR A 53 1.43 -6.97 -6.32
CA TYR A 53 1.30 -6.19 -7.55
C TYR A 53 2.00 -6.79 -8.77
N ARG A 54 2.39 -8.09 -8.68
CA ARG A 54 2.97 -8.86 -9.80
C ARG A 54 4.24 -8.24 -10.37
N ASP A 55 5.13 -7.78 -9.50
CA ASP A 55 6.52 -7.44 -9.83
C ASP A 55 7.47 -8.60 -9.51
N LEU A 56 6.98 -9.55 -8.74
CA LEU A 56 7.61 -10.83 -8.42
C LEU A 56 6.62 -11.96 -8.66
N VAL A 57 7.12 -13.14 -9.01
CA VAL A 57 6.38 -14.40 -9.14
C VAL A 57 6.84 -15.29 -8.02
N PRO A 58 5.96 -16.02 -7.33
CA PRO A 58 6.38 -17.02 -6.36
C PRO A 58 7.02 -18.21 -7.05
N ASP A 59 7.96 -18.88 -6.36
CA ASP A 59 8.54 -20.15 -6.82
C ASP A 59 7.55 -21.29 -6.61
N ASP A 60 6.71 -21.22 -5.55
CA ASP A 60 5.67 -22.19 -5.23
C ASP A 60 4.48 -21.48 -4.57
N GLY A 61 3.31 -22.12 -4.62
CA GLY A 61 2.07 -21.63 -4.06
C GLY A 61 1.29 -20.71 -4.99
N VAL A 62 0.21 -20.13 -4.46
CA VAL A 62 -0.74 -19.28 -5.21
C VAL A 62 -0.96 -17.97 -4.51
N VAL A 63 -0.91 -16.87 -5.28
CA VAL A 63 -1.28 -15.52 -4.83
C VAL A 63 -2.54 -15.09 -5.58
N ARG A 64 -3.59 -14.73 -4.83
CA ARG A 64 -4.81 -14.14 -5.38
C ARG A 64 -4.98 -12.73 -4.85
N VAL A 65 -5.42 -11.83 -5.73
CA VAL A 65 -5.72 -10.43 -5.40
C VAL A 65 -7.00 -10.03 -6.11
N ASP A 66 -8.03 -9.68 -5.36
CA ASP A 66 -9.38 -9.45 -5.88
C ASP A 66 -9.80 -10.68 -6.75
N ASP A 67 -10.22 -10.44 -7.98
CA ASP A 67 -10.63 -11.49 -8.93
C ASP A 67 -9.44 -12.07 -9.74
N PHE A 68 -8.20 -11.73 -9.43
CA PHE A 68 -7.01 -12.14 -10.19
C PHE A 68 -6.23 -13.24 -9.48
N ASP A 69 -5.98 -14.36 -10.18
CA ASP A 69 -4.88 -15.25 -9.85
C ASP A 69 -3.57 -14.62 -10.34
N VAL A 70 -2.85 -14.01 -9.39
CA VAL A 70 -1.62 -13.24 -9.69
C VAL A 70 -0.49 -14.17 -10.13
N THR A 71 -0.50 -15.42 -9.69
CA THR A 71 0.53 -16.41 -10.01
C THR A 71 0.53 -16.72 -11.51
N SER A 72 -0.66 -16.90 -12.10
CA SER A 72 -0.85 -17.29 -13.50
C SER A 72 -1.28 -16.16 -14.43
N ILE A 73 -1.45 -14.93 -13.91
CA ILE A 73 -1.96 -13.77 -14.68
C ILE A 73 -1.12 -13.48 -15.92
N SER A 74 -1.76 -13.31 -17.07
CA SER A 74 -1.08 -12.89 -18.30
C SER A 74 -0.56 -11.46 -18.23
N LYS A 75 0.56 -11.18 -18.92
CA LYS A 75 1.17 -9.83 -18.96
C LYS A 75 0.18 -8.73 -19.35
N LYS A 76 -0.76 -9.02 -20.25
CA LYS A 76 -1.80 -8.07 -20.69
C LYS A 76 -2.80 -7.71 -19.59
N LYS A 77 -2.99 -8.56 -18.60
CA LYS A 77 -3.93 -8.32 -17.48
C LYS A 77 -3.27 -7.64 -16.27
N ILE A 78 -1.94 -7.61 -16.17
CA ILE A 78 -1.22 -6.97 -15.05
C ILE A 78 -1.62 -5.50 -14.86
N PRO A 79 -1.77 -4.65 -15.89
CA PRO A 79 -2.24 -3.28 -15.70
C PRO A 79 -3.63 -3.18 -15.06
N TYR A 80 -4.52 -4.12 -15.30
CA TYR A 80 -5.86 -4.16 -14.70
C TYR A 80 -5.80 -4.55 -13.21
N LEU A 81 -4.96 -5.53 -12.85
CA LEU A 81 -4.65 -5.85 -11.46
C LEU A 81 -4.12 -4.60 -10.73
N ARG A 82 -3.09 -3.93 -11.28
CA ARG A 82 -2.45 -2.77 -10.64
C ARG A 82 -3.40 -1.59 -10.46
N ARG A 83 -4.46 -1.47 -11.27
CA ARG A 83 -5.53 -0.47 -11.07
C ARG A 83 -6.40 -0.74 -9.84
N ARG A 84 -6.48 -2.00 -9.38
CA ARG A 84 -7.19 -2.38 -8.15
C ARG A 84 -6.40 -2.04 -6.89
N LEU A 85 -5.12 -1.69 -7.04
CA LEU A 85 -4.18 -1.42 -5.97
C LEU A 85 -3.80 0.05 -5.95
N GLY A 86 -3.93 0.69 -4.80
CA GLY A 86 -3.22 1.92 -4.48
C GLY A 86 -1.90 1.56 -3.82
N ILE A 87 -0.79 2.09 -4.31
CA ILE A 87 0.52 1.79 -3.73
C ILE A 87 1.15 3.09 -3.26
N VAL A 88 1.54 3.11 -1.98
CA VAL A 88 2.29 4.17 -1.32
C VAL A 88 3.66 3.61 -1.01
N PHE A 89 4.70 4.12 -1.68
CA PHE A 89 6.08 3.71 -1.47
C PHE A 89 6.73 4.53 -0.36
N GLN A 90 7.79 3.99 0.24
CA GLN A 90 8.60 4.66 1.26
C GLN A 90 9.19 5.97 0.76
N ASP A 91 9.76 5.97 -0.45
CA ASP A 91 10.21 7.18 -1.13
C ASP A 91 9.00 7.80 -1.83
N PHE A 92 8.81 9.09 -1.70
CA PHE A 92 7.62 9.77 -2.23
C PHE A 92 7.43 9.57 -3.75
N GLN A 93 8.52 9.42 -4.51
CA GLN A 93 8.51 9.22 -5.97
C GLN A 93 7.57 10.20 -6.68
N LEU A 94 7.53 11.44 -6.21
CA LEU A 94 6.81 12.50 -6.89
C LEU A 94 7.59 12.91 -8.14
N LEU A 95 6.85 13.29 -9.17
CA LEU A 95 7.40 13.85 -10.39
C LEU A 95 7.81 15.31 -10.09
N PRO A 96 9.13 15.64 -10.05
CA PRO A 96 9.58 16.93 -9.57
C PRO A 96 9.27 18.08 -10.53
N ASP A 97 9.08 17.77 -11.81
CA ASP A 97 8.73 18.69 -12.90
C ASP A 97 7.21 18.96 -13.02
N ARG A 98 6.41 18.49 -12.06
CA ARG A 98 4.95 18.55 -12.10
C ARG A 98 4.36 19.04 -10.80
N THR A 99 3.31 19.85 -10.93
CA THR A 99 2.53 20.31 -9.79
C THR A 99 1.87 19.16 -9.02
N VAL A 100 1.40 19.43 -7.82
CA VAL A 100 0.58 18.49 -7.01
C VAL A 100 -0.60 17.95 -7.82
N TYR A 101 -1.33 18.83 -8.51
CA TYR A 101 -2.43 18.42 -9.38
C TYR A 101 -1.97 17.44 -10.47
N GLU A 102 -0.89 17.76 -11.14
CA GLU A 102 -0.37 16.94 -12.26
C GLU A 102 0.21 15.61 -11.79
N ASN A 103 0.83 15.56 -10.60
CA ASN A 103 1.26 14.33 -9.97
C ASN A 103 0.10 13.34 -9.78
N VAL A 104 -1.02 13.82 -9.25
CA VAL A 104 -2.22 12.99 -9.06
C VAL A 104 -2.89 12.66 -10.41
N ALA A 105 -3.01 13.64 -11.32
CA ALA A 105 -3.60 13.44 -12.63
C ALA A 105 -2.84 12.46 -13.50
N PHE A 106 -1.53 12.28 -13.25
CA PHE A 106 -0.67 11.39 -14.04
C PHE A 106 -1.18 9.94 -14.01
N SER A 107 -1.54 9.42 -12.85
CA SER A 107 -2.06 8.05 -12.72
C SER A 107 -3.34 7.82 -13.53
N LEU A 108 -4.23 8.82 -13.58
CA LEU A 108 -5.46 8.77 -14.37
C LEU A 108 -5.21 8.89 -15.88
N LYS A 109 -4.21 9.70 -16.28
CA LYS A 109 -3.81 9.82 -17.69
C LYS A 109 -3.24 8.51 -18.23
N VAL A 110 -2.37 7.85 -17.47
CA VAL A 110 -1.76 6.56 -17.85
C VAL A 110 -2.82 5.46 -18.00
N THR A 111 -3.89 5.53 -17.24
CA THR A 111 -5.00 4.56 -17.31
C THR A 111 -6.03 4.91 -18.40
N GLY A 112 -5.85 5.99 -19.17
CA GLY A 112 -6.72 6.38 -20.26
C GLY A 112 -8.03 7.06 -19.81
N THR A 113 -8.06 7.59 -18.61
CA THR A 113 -9.24 8.27 -18.05
C THR A 113 -9.58 9.56 -18.81
N ARG A 114 -10.87 9.81 -19.06
CA ARG A 114 -11.34 11.02 -19.76
C ARG A 114 -10.96 12.30 -19.00
N LYS A 115 -10.57 13.36 -19.71
CA LYS A 115 -10.11 14.64 -19.12
C LYS A 115 -11.12 15.28 -18.16
N SER A 116 -12.42 15.24 -18.48
CA SER A 116 -13.47 15.79 -17.61
C SER A 116 -13.53 15.09 -16.26
N TYR A 117 -13.51 13.77 -16.27
CA TYR A 117 -13.48 12.96 -15.06
C TYR A 117 -12.16 13.15 -14.29
N THR A 118 -11.01 13.19 -14.98
CA THR A 118 -9.69 13.43 -14.37
C THR A 118 -9.70 14.69 -13.51
N LYS A 119 -10.25 15.82 -14.01
CA LYS A 119 -10.31 17.08 -13.26
C LYS A 119 -11.12 16.93 -11.97
N GLN A 120 -12.31 16.35 -12.08
CA GLN A 120 -13.18 16.14 -10.91
C GLN A 120 -12.51 15.24 -9.88
N ARG A 121 -11.99 14.10 -10.33
CA ARG A 121 -11.39 13.08 -9.44
C ARG A 121 -10.13 13.60 -8.72
N VAL A 122 -9.26 14.33 -9.41
CA VAL A 122 -8.07 14.94 -8.78
C VAL A 122 -8.48 15.91 -7.68
N LEU A 123 -9.48 16.78 -7.91
CA LEU A 123 -9.93 17.71 -6.88
C LEU A 123 -10.56 16.99 -5.69
N GLU A 124 -11.30 15.91 -5.94
CA GLU A 124 -11.88 15.07 -4.89
C GLU A 124 -10.80 14.43 -4.00
N VAL A 125 -9.82 13.73 -4.59
CA VAL A 125 -8.78 13.07 -3.80
C VAL A 125 -7.86 14.07 -3.10
N LEU A 126 -7.58 15.24 -3.70
CA LEU A 126 -6.85 16.32 -3.03
C LEU A 126 -7.64 16.88 -1.85
N GLY A 127 -8.97 16.96 -1.95
CA GLY A 127 -9.85 17.30 -0.83
C GLY A 127 -9.78 16.25 0.29
N MET A 128 -9.80 14.96 -0.06
CA MET A 128 -9.69 13.86 0.92
C MET A 128 -8.42 13.95 1.76
N VAL A 129 -7.30 14.32 1.15
CA VAL A 129 -6.00 14.44 1.84
C VAL A 129 -5.72 15.85 2.39
N GLY A 130 -6.64 16.82 2.20
CA GLY A 130 -6.53 18.19 2.74
C GLY A 130 -5.58 19.10 1.95
N LEU A 131 -5.29 18.81 0.68
CA LEU A 131 -4.33 19.55 -0.15
C LEU A 131 -4.95 20.33 -1.31
N SER A 132 -6.26 20.61 -1.29
CA SER A 132 -6.93 21.38 -2.36
C SER A 132 -6.30 22.76 -2.60
N HIS A 133 -5.82 23.41 -1.55
CA HIS A 133 -5.18 24.74 -1.60
C HIS A 133 -3.77 24.68 -2.21
N LYS A 134 -3.08 23.55 -2.13
CA LYS A 134 -1.72 23.32 -2.65
C LYS A 134 -1.69 22.72 -4.07
N ARG A 135 -2.82 22.60 -4.78
CA ARG A 135 -2.90 21.92 -6.07
C ARG A 135 -1.96 22.46 -7.17
N LYS A 136 -1.53 23.72 -7.05
CA LYS A 136 -0.62 24.37 -7.99
C LYS A 136 0.84 24.39 -7.52
N SER A 137 1.12 23.99 -6.28
CA SER A 137 2.47 23.94 -5.72
C SER A 137 3.29 22.86 -6.39
N MET A 138 4.61 23.03 -6.41
CA MET A 138 5.56 22.02 -6.83
C MET A 138 5.90 21.10 -5.64
N PRO A 139 6.43 19.87 -5.86
CA PRO A 139 6.83 18.99 -4.78
C PRO A 139 7.86 19.59 -3.82
N GLU A 140 8.78 20.40 -4.30
CA GLU A 140 9.82 21.07 -3.51
C GLU A 140 9.26 22.12 -2.53
N ASP A 141 8.07 22.68 -2.82
CA ASP A 141 7.37 23.62 -1.94
C ASP A 141 6.60 22.97 -0.80
N LEU A 142 6.65 21.63 -0.70
CA LEU A 142 5.86 20.85 0.24
C LEU A 142 6.73 20.29 1.38
N SER A 143 6.19 20.32 2.60
CA SER A 143 6.74 19.52 3.70
C SER A 143 6.67 18.02 3.40
N GLY A 144 7.50 17.19 4.06
CA GLY A 144 7.47 15.75 3.90
C GLY A 144 6.07 15.13 4.13
N GLY A 145 5.35 15.60 5.14
CA GLY A 145 3.98 15.17 5.40
C GLY A 145 2.99 15.56 4.29
N GLU A 146 3.16 16.74 3.67
CA GLU A 146 2.37 17.16 2.51
C GLU A 146 2.73 16.33 1.27
N GLN A 147 4.02 16.05 1.02
CA GLN A 147 4.46 15.18 -0.06
C GLN A 147 3.83 13.78 0.08
N GLN A 148 3.85 13.21 1.28
CA GLN A 148 3.22 11.91 1.56
C GLN A 148 1.71 11.93 1.30
N ARG A 149 1.01 13.01 1.65
CA ARG A 149 -0.40 13.19 1.31
C ARG A 149 -0.65 13.23 -0.19
N VAL A 150 0.27 13.84 -0.98
CA VAL A 150 0.18 13.80 -2.46
C VAL A 150 0.35 12.38 -2.99
N VAL A 151 1.29 11.60 -2.44
CA VAL A 151 1.49 10.19 -2.80
C VAL A 151 0.23 9.38 -2.50
N ILE A 152 -0.37 9.56 -1.33
CA ILE A 152 -1.64 8.91 -0.97
C ILE A 152 -2.76 9.35 -1.92
N ALA A 153 -2.90 10.64 -2.24
CA ALA A 153 -3.89 11.12 -3.20
C ALA A 153 -3.71 10.48 -4.59
N ARG A 154 -2.45 10.37 -5.05
CA ARG A 154 -2.10 9.72 -6.31
C ARG A 154 -2.47 8.23 -6.31
N SER A 155 -2.24 7.53 -5.21
CA SER A 155 -2.59 6.12 -5.06
C SER A 155 -4.11 5.87 -5.07
N LEU A 156 -4.90 6.83 -4.56
CA LEU A 156 -6.36 6.75 -4.50
C LEU A 156 -7.06 7.17 -5.79
N ALA A 157 -6.36 7.78 -6.75
CA ALA A 157 -6.97 8.39 -7.92
C ALA A 157 -7.77 7.40 -8.79
N ASN A 158 -7.28 6.17 -8.97
CA ASN A 158 -7.94 5.12 -9.74
C ASN A 158 -9.00 4.31 -8.95
N GLU A 159 -9.46 4.80 -7.79
CA GLU A 159 -10.45 4.11 -6.94
C GLU A 159 -10.07 2.66 -6.60
N PRO A 160 -8.87 2.45 -6.04
CA PRO A 160 -8.43 1.11 -5.71
C PRO A 160 -9.31 0.49 -4.62
N ARG A 161 -9.37 -0.84 -4.59
CA ARG A 161 -10.01 -1.60 -3.49
C ARG A 161 -9.08 -1.85 -2.33
N ILE A 162 -7.78 -1.87 -2.59
CA ILE A 162 -6.73 -2.22 -1.63
C ILE A 162 -5.68 -1.13 -1.65
N LEU A 163 -5.27 -0.67 -0.48
CA LEU A 163 -4.14 0.22 -0.29
C LEU A 163 -2.96 -0.54 0.30
N LEU A 164 -1.86 -0.59 -0.42
CA LEU A 164 -0.58 -1.10 0.04
C LEU A 164 0.29 0.09 0.45
N ALA A 165 0.72 0.15 1.69
CA ALA A 165 1.55 1.23 2.20
C ALA A 165 2.87 0.67 2.73
N ASP A 166 3.97 0.94 2.01
CA ASP A 166 5.31 0.52 2.38
C ASP A 166 6.01 1.66 3.12
N GLU A 167 6.19 1.50 4.44
CA GLU A 167 6.81 2.47 5.35
C GLU A 167 6.28 3.91 5.19
N PRO A 168 4.95 4.14 5.21
CA PRO A 168 4.38 5.42 4.81
C PRO A 168 4.68 6.58 5.77
N THR A 169 5.26 6.28 6.93
CA THR A 169 5.64 7.26 7.98
C THR A 169 7.14 7.33 8.24
N GLY A 170 7.95 6.48 7.58
CA GLY A 170 9.35 6.28 7.90
C GLY A 170 10.26 7.50 7.77
N ASN A 171 9.91 8.46 6.91
CA ASN A 171 10.68 9.68 6.66
C ASN A 171 10.01 10.95 7.22
N LEU A 172 9.10 10.80 8.19
CA LEU A 172 8.29 11.90 8.71
C LEU A 172 8.57 12.16 10.18
N ASP A 173 8.38 13.40 10.60
CA ASP A 173 8.34 13.72 12.02
C ASP A 173 7.13 13.10 12.72
N PRO A 174 7.13 12.96 14.07
CA PRO A 174 6.05 12.29 14.81
C PRO A 174 4.66 12.89 14.57
N LYS A 175 4.56 14.22 14.41
CA LYS A 175 3.28 14.89 14.19
C LYS A 175 2.75 14.61 12.78
N ALA A 176 3.61 14.65 11.78
CA ALA A 176 3.26 14.28 10.41
C ALA A 176 2.87 12.80 10.33
N SER A 177 3.63 11.90 10.99
CA SER A 177 3.34 10.46 11.07
C SER A 177 1.95 10.19 11.64
N ALA A 178 1.61 10.79 12.78
CA ALA A 178 0.27 10.67 13.38
C ALA A 178 -0.83 11.16 12.41
N SER A 179 -0.57 12.27 11.71
CA SER A 179 -1.49 12.84 10.74
C SER A 179 -1.72 11.91 9.51
N ILE A 180 -0.68 11.22 9.05
CA ILE A 180 -0.79 10.20 7.99
C ILE A 180 -1.55 8.97 8.50
N MET A 181 -1.29 8.50 9.71
CA MET A 181 -2.02 7.37 10.29
C MET A 181 -3.52 7.66 10.43
N GLU A 182 -3.91 8.85 10.88
CA GLU A 182 -5.31 9.26 10.92
C GLU A 182 -5.95 9.35 9.52
N LEU A 183 -5.17 9.74 8.50
CA LEU A 183 -5.63 9.72 7.11
C LEU A 183 -5.87 8.27 6.62
N LEU A 184 -4.91 7.35 6.84
CA LEU A 184 -5.04 5.93 6.47
C LEU A 184 -6.23 5.28 7.17
N LYS A 185 -6.44 5.57 8.45
CA LYS A 185 -7.61 5.13 9.21
C LYS A 185 -8.94 5.64 8.61
N LYS A 186 -9.01 6.92 8.21
CA LYS A 186 -10.19 7.47 7.52
C LYS A 186 -10.46 6.79 6.18
N ILE A 187 -9.40 6.46 5.43
CA ILE A 187 -9.51 5.72 4.16
C ILE A 187 -10.05 4.32 4.42
N ASN A 188 -9.50 3.61 5.41
CA ASN A 188 -9.96 2.27 5.79
C ASN A 188 -11.43 2.26 6.26
N HIS A 189 -11.85 3.22 7.08
CA HIS A 189 -13.24 3.34 7.55
C HIS A 189 -14.25 3.58 6.41
N ARG A 190 -13.80 3.95 5.21
CA ARG A 190 -14.65 4.00 4.01
C ARG A 190 -14.76 2.66 3.29
N GLY A 191 -14.26 1.59 3.89
CA GLY A 191 -14.37 0.21 3.40
C GLY A 191 -13.17 -0.27 2.57
N MET A 192 -12.10 0.52 2.43
CA MET A 192 -10.88 0.10 1.72
C MET A 192 -10.06 -0.85 2.60
N ALA A 193 -9.60 -1.96 2.04
CA ALA A 193 -8.62 -2.80 2.71
C ALA A 193 -7.25 -2.10 2.71
N VAL A 194 -6.54 -2.12 3.85
CA VAL A 194 -5.22 -1.49 4.01
C VAL A 194 -4.22 -2.53 4.52
N LEU A 195 -3.15 -2.73 3.79
CA LEU A 195 -1.98 -3.47 4.24
C LEU A 195 -0.81 -2.51 4.39
N MET A 196 -0.41 -2.23 5.62
CA MET A 196 0.73 -1.38 5.92
C MET A 196 1.93 -2.23 6.33
N VAL A 197 3.02 -2.04 5.61
CA VAL A 197 4.33 -2.62 5.96
C VAL A 197 5.09 -1.59 6.76
N THR A 198 5.62 -1.96 7.91
CA THR A 198 6.42 -1.05 8.74
C THR A 198 7.34 -1.81 9.71
N HIS A 199 8.38 -1.12 10.16
CA HIS A 199 9.21 -1.52 11.29
C HIS A 199 9.03 -0.59 12.51
N ASP A 200 8.11 0.38 12.42
CA ASP A 200 7.76 1.30 13.51
C ASP A 200 6.78 0.64 14.48
N TYR A 201 7.31 -0.03 15.49
CA TYR A 201 6.53 -0.72 16.52
C TYR A 201 5.73 0.22 17.40
N GLU A 202 6.15 1.48 17.57
CA GLU A 202 5.42 2.46 18.38
C GLU A 202 4.13 2.88 17.67
N THR A 203 4.19 3.12 16.36
CA THR A 203 2.98 3.34 15.55
C THR A 203 2.03 2.15 15.64
N VAL A 204 2.53 0.91 15.56
CA VAL A 204 1.69 -0.30 15.64
C VAL A 204 1.02 -0.43 17.02
N LYS A 205 1.71 -0.09 18.12
CA LYS A 205 1.12 -0.06 19.48
C LYS A 205 0.05 1.02 19.63
N GLN A 206 0.31 2.19 19.08
CA GLN A 206 -0.61 3.34 19.18
C GLN A 206 -1.90 3.11 18.36
N TYR A 207 -1.80 2.42 17.23
CA TYR A 207 -2.90 2.07 16.34
C TYR A 207 -3.02 0.55 16.23
N PRO A 208 -3.58 -0.17 17.23
CA PRO A 208 -3.50 -1.62 17.34
C PRO A 208 -4.50 -2.32 16.39
N TYR A 209 -4.10 -2.49 15.14
CA TYR A 209 -4.77 -3.33 14.16
C TYR A 209 -4.18 -4.74 14.14
N ARG A 210 -4.78 -5.66 13.39
CA ARG A 210 -4.25 -6.99 13.15
C ARG A 210 -2.79 -6.90 12.69
N THR A 211 -1.90 -7.62 13.36
CA THR A 211 -0.46 -7.50 13.15
C THR A 211 0.16 -8.85 12.87
N LEU A 212 0.86 -8.93 11.76
CA LEU A 212 1.62 -10.09 11.33
C LEU A 212 3.11 -9.78 11.37
N ARG A 213 3.89 -10.67 11.96
CA ARG A 213 5.35 -10.60 11.97
C ARG A 213 5.91 -11.53 10.91
N LEU A 214 6.71 -10.97 10.02
CA LEU A 214 7.52 -11.72 9.07
C LEU A 214 8.93 -11.89 9.64
N GLU A 215 9.30 -13.12 9.95
CA GLU A 215 10.57 -13.49 10.54
C GLU A 215 11.04 -14.84 10.00
N ASN A 216 12.31 -14.95 9.61
CA ASN A 216 12.89 -16.17 9.03
C ASN A 216 12.05 -16.76 7.89
N GLY A 217 11.49 -15.89 7.04
CA GLY A 217 10.66 -16.27 5.90
C GLY A 217 9.28 -16.80 6.27
N ARG A 218 8.84 -16.72 7.52
CA ARG A 218 7.52 -17.18 7.99
C ARG A 218 6.70 -16.03 8.56
N ILE A 219 5.38 -16.14 8.44
CA ILE A 219 4.44 -15.20 9.04
C ILE A 219 3.81 -15.81 10.29
N SER A 220 3.74 -15.02 11.35
CA SER A 220 2.98 -15.31 12.56
C SER A 220 2.12 -14.12 12.94
N GLU A 221 0.90 -14.35 13.39
CA GLU A 221 0.04 -13.30 13.93
C GLU A 221 0.43 -13.02 15.37
N ILE A 222 0.55 -11.74 15.72
CA ILE A 222 1.01 -11.32 17.06
C ILE A 222 0.06 -10.27 17.64
N ASN A 223 0.07 -10.17 18.98
CA ASN A 223 -0.65 -9.09 19.64
C ASN A 223 0.14 -7.77 19.54
N PRO A 224 -0.39 -6.73 18.88
CA PRO A 224 0.32 -5.46 18.71
C PRO A 224 0.66 -4.77 20.03
N ARG A 225 -0.13 -4.98 21.09
CA ARG A 225 0.11 -4.39 22.42
C ARG A 225 1.25 -5.06 23.19
N GLY A 226 1.70 -6.24 22.75
CA GLY A 226 2.81 -7.01 23.35
C GLY A 226 4.17 -6.75 22.68
N LEU A 227 4.27 -5.87 21.71
CA LEU A 227 5.50 -5.54 21.02
C LEU A 227 6.48 -4.81 21.95
N GLY A 228 7.70 -5.33 22.09
CA GLY A 228 8.76 -4.67 22.89
C GLY A 228 8.78 -5.04 24.37
N ARG A 229 8.21 -6.18 24.76
CA ARG A 229 8.50 -6.85 26.02
C ARG A 229 9.55 -7.91 25.85
#